data_d8be9a11e72fd25fa0f4e8e6cef8a883
#
_entry.id   d8be9a11e72fd25fa0f4e8e6cef8a883
#
_cell.length_a   1.000
_cell.length_b   1.000
_cell.length_c   1.000
_cell.angle_alpha   90.00
_cell.angle_beta   90.00
_cell.angle_gamma   90.00
#
_symmetry.space_group_name_H-M   'P 1'
#
loop_
_entity.id
_entity.type
_entity.pdbx_description
1 polymer ?
#
loop_
_entity_poly.entity_id
_entity_poly.type
_entity_poly.pdbx_seq_one_letter_code
_entity_poly.pdbx_strand_id
1 'polypeptide(L)'
;YNLVSGRFLKAGERSYSAIFTQDYATEKKIEVGKDVDIILPTGSATLRCVGIVRKDGPGLMNSGAVAFIPLEVVQELFARGGELDQIDVVTKNEVGHSTQNLAALKRALQDKLGNKYLVNYPAQRGQVVTQQLATYQQGLSFFSMIALFVGGFLIYNAFTMTIVERTQEIG
;
A
#
# COMPACT_ATOMS: atom_id res chain seq x y z
N TYR A 1 0.07 -17.20 -3.41
CA TYR A 1 -0.83 -16.50 -4.32
C TYR A 1 -1.92 -17.43 -4.82
N ASN A 2 -3.17 -16.97 -4.83
CA ASN A 2 -4.30 -17.74 -5.34
C ASN A 2 -4.61 -17.28 -6.78
N LEU A 3 -4.40 -18.15 -7.75
CA LEU A 3 -4.72 -17.90 -9.15
C LEU A 3 -6.24 -17.92 -9.34
N VAL A 4 -6.79 -16.87 -9.95
CA VAL A 4 -8.21 -16.77 -10.31
C VAL A 4 -8.44 -17.27 -11.74
N SER A 5 -7.58 -16.86 -12.68
CA SER A 5 -7.65 -17.31 -14.07
C SER A 5 -6.27 -17.20 -14.74
N GLY A 6 -6.09 -17.95 -15.83
CA GLY A 6 -4.83 -17.99 -16.58
C GLY A 6 -3.76 -18.89 -15.96
N ARG A 7 -2.52 -18.45 -15.96
CA ARG A 7 -1.36 -19.19 -15.43
C ARG A 7 -0.42 -18.29 -14.62
N PHE A 8 0.44 -18.91 -13.82
CA PHE A 8 1.58 -18.22 -13.21
C PHE A 8 2.71 -17.97 -14.22
N LEU A 9 3.57 -17.01 -13.89
CA LEU A 9 4.85 -16.82 -14.58
C LEU A 9 5.73 -18.04 -14.37
N LYS A 10 6.47 -18.43 -15.40
CA LYS A 10 7.45 -19.53 -15.31
C LYS A 10 8.78 -19.00 -14.81
N ALA A 11 9.51 -19.82 -14.07
CA ALA A 11 10.86 -19.47 -13.67
C ALA A 11 11.75 -19.24 -14.92
N GLY A 12 12.46 -18.12 -14.97
CA GLY A 12 13.30 -17.73 -16.11
C GLY A 12 12.52 -17.26 -17.35
N GLU A 13 11.23 -17.00 -17.22
CA GLU A 13 10.43 -16.43 -18.31
C GLU A 13 10.93 -15.01 -18.65
N ARG A 14 11.20 -14.76 -19.93
CA ARG A 14 11.66 -13.47 -20.44
C ARG A 14 10.66 -12.83 -21.40
N SER A 15 9.45 -13.35 -21.45
CA SER A 15 8.38 -12.76 -22.27
C SER A 15 7.79 -11.52 -21.60
N TYR A 16 7.33 -10.57 -22.39
CA TYR A 16 6.60 -9.37 -21.96
C TYR A 16 5.21 -9.76 -21.47
N SER A 17 5.17 -10.56 -20.43
CA SER A 17 3.96 -11.08 -19.79
C SER A 17 3.78 -10.53 -18.38
N ALA A 18 2.53 -10.38 -17.97
CA ALA A 18 2.18 -9.89 -16.65
C ALA A 18 1.03 -10.68 -16.04
N ILE A 19 1.03 -10.76 -14.71
CA ILE A 19 -0.10 -11.19 -13.91
C ILE A 19 -0.63 -9.97 -13.16
N PHE A 20 -1.93 -9.76 -13.18
CA PHE A 20 -2.58 -8.66 -12.49
C PHE A 20 -3.41 -9.16 -11.32
N THR A 21 -3.63 -8.29 -10.33
CA THR A 21 -4.59 -8.56 -9.27
C THR A 21 -6.02 -8.44 -9.79
N GLN A 22 -6.94 -9.22 -9.21
CA GLN A 22 -8.33 -9.30 -9.64
C GLN A 22 -9.04 -7.94 -9.61
N ASP A 23 -8.84 -7.16 -8.53
CA ASP A 23 -9.48 -5.84 -8.38
C ASP A 23 -9.04 -4.89 -9.49
N TYR A 24 -7.73 -4.83 -9.75
CA TYR A 24 -7.18 -3.99 -10.81
C TYR A 24 -7.61 -4.46 -12.20
N ALA A 25 -7.60 -5.77 -12.43
CA ALA A 25 -8.06 -6.34 -13.71
C ALA A 25 -9.54 -6.03 -13.97
N THR A 26 -10.39 -6.09 -12.93
CA THR A 26 -11.81 -5.75 -13.05
C THR A 26 -12.00 -4.27 -13.33
N GLU A 27 -11.32 -3.39 -12.59
CA GLU A 27 -11.40 -1.94 -12.77
C GLU A 27 -10.97 -1.51 -14.18
N LYS A 28 -9.87 -2.07 -14.68
CA LYS A 28 -9.30 -1.73 -15.99
C LYS A 28 -9.80 -2.61 -17.13
N LYS A 29 -10.72 -3.56 -16.88
CA LYS A 29 -11.28 -4.50 -17.86
C LYS A 29 -10.19 -5.34 -18.56
N ILE A 30 -9.19 -5.76 -17.78
CA ILE A 30 -8.09 -6.60 -18.24
C ILE A 30 -8.53 -8.06 -18.20
N GLU A 31 -8.35 -8.77 -19.31
CA GLU A 31 -8.65 -10.20 -19.45
C GLU A 31 -7.38 -10.98 -19.78
N VAL A 32 -7.35 -12.25 -19.39
CA VAL A 32 -6.25 -13.14 -19.74
C VAL A 32 -6.15 -13.29 -21.26
N GLY A 33 -4.93 -13.16 -21.78
CA GLY A 33 -4.62 -13.21 -23.21
C GLY A 33 -4.69 -11.87 -23.92
N LYS A 34 -5.15 -10.80 -23.29
CA LYS A 34 -5.14 -9.45 -23.85
C LYS A 34 -3.83 -8.72 -23.55
N ASP A 35 -3.49 -7.81 -24.44
CA ASP A 35 -2.35 -6.92 -24.31
C ASP A 35 -2.76 -5.67 -23.49
N VAL A 36 -1.88 -5.24 -22.60
CA VAL A 36 -2.07 -4.12 -21.68
C VAL A 36 -0.91 -3.15 -21.84
N ASP A 37 -1.20 -1.92 -22.20
CA ASP A 37 -0.19 -0.87 -22.30
C ASP A 37 0.08 -0.27 -20.93
N ILE A 38 1.35 -0.19 -20.56
CA ILE A 38 1.84 0.43 -19.34
C ILE A 38 2.69 1.65 -19.67
N ILE A 39 2.57 2.68 -18.83
CA ILE A 39 3.37 3.89 -18.93
C ILE A 39 4.51 3.80 -17.93
N LEU A 40 5.72 3.99 -18.40
CA LEU A 40 6.96 3.90 -17.66
C LEU A 40 7.71 5.24 -17.73
N PRO A 41 8.61 5.53 -16.81
CA PRO A 41 9.49 6.71 -16.93
C PRO A 41 10.35 6.70 -18.20
N THR A 42 10.62 5.52 -18.76
CA THR A 42 11.40 5.29 -19.96
C THR A 42 10.57 5.32 -21.24
N GLY A 43 9.25 5.41 -21.16
CA GLY A 43 8.33 5.37 -22.30
C GLY A 43 7.10 4.50 -22.03
N SER A 44 6.51 3.94 -23.07
CA SER A 44 5.40 2.98 -22.97
C SER A 44 5.85 1.58 -23.36
N ALA A 45 5.26 0.56 -22.75
CA ALA A 45 5.48 -0.83 -23.11
C ALA A 45 4.15 -1.60 -23.06
N THR A 46 4.05 -2.62 -23.90
CA THR A 46 2.87 -3.49 -23.96
C THR A 46 3.21 -4.82 -23.29
N LEU A 47 2.40 -5.22 -22.32
CA LEU A 47 2.51 -6.49 -21.60
C LEU A 47 1.29 -7.37 -21.88
N ARG A 48 1.51 -8.64 -22.12
CA ARG A 48 0.43 -9.61 -22.29
C ARG A 48 -0.04 -10.12 -20.93
N CYS A 49 -1.32 -9.96 -20.63
CA CYS A 49 -1.92 -10.55 -19.43
C CYS A 49 -1.95 -12.07 -19.54
N VAL A 50 -1.20 -12.78 -18.70
CA VAL A 50 -1.14 -14.25 -18.70
C VAL A 50 -1.87 -14.88 -17.52
N GLY A 51 -2.24 -14.11 -16.52
CA GLY A 51 -2.97 -14.57 -15.35
C GLY A 51 -3.54 -13.45 -14.50
N ILE A 52 -4.52 -13.81 -13.71
CA ILE A 52 -5.15 -12.94 -12.72
C ILE A 52 -5.11 -13.66 -11.38
N VAL A 53 -4.63 -12.97 -10.35
CA VAL A 53 -4.49 -13.49 -8.98
C VAL A 53 -5.39 -12.73 -8.01
N ARG A 54 -5.78 -13.41 -6.91
CA ARG A 54 -6.52 -12.78 -5.85
C ARG A 54 -5.66 -11.71 -5.15
N LYS A 55 -6.32 -10.71 -4.62
CA LYS A 55 -5.69 -9.65 -3.81
C LYS A 55 -5.30 -10.17 -2.41
N ASP A 56 -4.28 -11.03 -2.37
CA ASP A 56 -3.76 -11.63 -1.14
C ASP A 56 -2.26 -11.31 -0.99
N GLY A 57 -1.75 -11.24 0.24
CA GLY A 57 -0.33 -11.03 0.51
C GLY A 57 0.26 -9.79 -0.19
N PRO A 58 1.30 -9.93 -1.03
CA PRO A 58 1.87 -8.80 -1.79
C PRO A 58 0.90 -8.12 -2.76
N GLY A 59 -0.18 -8.79 -3.18
CA GLY A 59 -1.26 -8.18 -3.96
C GLY A 59 -2.06 -7.11 -3.22
N LEU A 60 -1.92 -6.99 -1.89
CA LEU A 60 -2.51 -5.92 -1.08
C LEU A 60 -1.77 -4.59 -1.20
N MET A 61 -0.55 -4.59 -1.73
CA MET A 61 0.22 -3.36 -1.94
C MET A 61 -0.53 -2.41 -2.87
N ASN A 62 -0.30 -1.12 -2.69
CA ASN A 62 -0.85 -0.07 -3.54
C ASN A 62 -2.38 -0.21 -3.77
N SER A 63 -3.13 -0.53 -2.71
CA SER A 63 -4.59 -0.74 -2.76
C SER A 63 -5.02 -1.86 -3.72
N GLY A 64 -4.11 -2.76 -4.06
CA GLY A 64 -4.34 -3.86 -4.99
C GLY A 64 -4.03 -3.56 -6.46
N ALA A 65 -3.54 -2.38 -6.79
CA ALA A 65 -3.05 -2.06 -8.13
C ALA A 65 -1.61 -2.59 -8.30
N VAL A 66 -1.47 -3.91 -8.48
CA VAL A 66 -0.19 -4.61 -8.57
C VAL A 66 -0.15 -5.47 -9.83
N ALA A 67 0.98 -5.40 -10.52
CA ALA A 67 1.33 -6.30 -11.61
C ALA A 67 2.59 -7.09 -11.25
N PHE A 68 2.59 -8.39 -11.55
CA PHE A 68 3.76 -9.25 -11.42
C PHE A 68 4.31 -9.50 -12.82
N ILE A 69 5.55 -9.15 -13.03
CA ILE A 69 6.23 -9.19 -14.33
C ILE A 69 7.55 -9.96 -14.12
N PRO A 70 8.06 -10.72 -15.10
CA PRO A 70 9.38 -11.34 -15.01
C PRO A 70 10.46 -10.31 -14.70
N LEU A 71 11.39 -10.66 -13.78
CA LEU A 71 12.39 -9.73 -13.27
C LEU A 71 13.25 -9.12 -14.38
N GLU A 72 13.70 -9.95 -15.29
CA GLU A 72 14.56 -9.52 -16.42
C GLU A 72 13.83 -8.52 -17.31
N VAL A 73 12.54 -8.70 -17.54
CA VAL A 73 11.71 -7.78 -18.32
C VAL A 73 11.54 -6.44 -17.58
N VAL A 74 11.30 -6.48 -16.25
CA VAL A 74 11.22 -5.24 -15.45
C VAL A 74 12.54 -4.48 -15.50
N GLN A 75 13.66 -5.17 -15.33
CA GLN A 75 14.99 -4.55 -15.38
C GLN A 75 15.29 -3.91 -16.74
N GLU A 76 14.87 -4.54 -17.83
CA GLU A 76 14.96 -3.99 -19.17
C GLU A 76 14.06 -2.75 -19.35
N LEU A 77 12.78 -2.85 -18.97
CA LEU A 77 11.79 -1.79 -19.09
C LEU A 77 12.18 -0.52 -18.31
N PHE A 78 12.81 -0.68 -17.14
CA PHE A 78 13.26 0.45 -16.31
C PHE A 78 14.71 0.85 -16.56
N ALA A 79 15.38 0.23 -17.52
CA ALA A 79 16.82 0.41 -17.80
C ALA A 79 17.71 0.23 -16.56
N ARG A 80 17.36 -0.75 -15.69
CA ARG A 80 18.03 -1.05 -14.41
C ARG A 80 18.56 -2.48 -14.36
N GLY A 81 19.36 -2.85 -15.33
CA GLY A 81 19.94 -4.20 -15.43
C GLY A 81 20.77 -4.58 -14.20
N GLY A 82 20.43 -5.72 -13.57
CA GLY A 82 21.13 -6.25 -12.41
C GLY A 82 20.81 -5.56 -11.08
N GLU A 83 19.91 -4.59 -11.05
CA GLU A 83 19.47 -3.91 -9.82
C GLU A 83 18.18 -4.52 -9.26
N LEU A 84 18.06 -4.49 -7.92
CA LEU A 84 16.89 -4.92 -7.18
C LEU A 84 16.58 -3.88 -6.10
N ASP A 85 15.32 -3.48 -5.99
CA ASP A 85 14.87 -2.58 -4.93
C ASP A 85 14.63 -3.35 -3.62
N GLN A 86 14.19 -4.61 -3.72
CA GLN A 86 13.83 -5.42 -2.58
C GLN A 86 13.98 -6.92 -2.86
N ILE A 87 14.36 -7.68 -1.84
CA ILE A 87 14.35 -9.14 -1.83
C ILE A 87 13.46 -9.60 -0.68
N ASP A 88 12.43 -10.37 -0.97
CA ASP A 88 11.58 -10.97 0.03
C ASP A 88 12.06 -12.38 0.35
N VAL A 89 12.28 -12.66 1.65
CA VAL A 89 12.75 -13.96 2.14
C VAL A 89 11.61 -14.64 2.89
N VAL A 90 11.29 -15.85 2.50
CA VAL A 90 10.26 -16.69 3.14
C VAL A 90 10.93 -17.86 3.85
N THR A 91 10.59 -18.09 5.11
CA THR A 91 11.07 -19.26 5.86
C THR A 91 10.31 -20.52 5.45
N LYS A 92 11.02 -21.65 5.34
CA LYS A 92 10.43 -22.93 4.91
C LYS A 92 9.52 -23.58 5.95
N ASN A 93 9.63 -23.21 7.22
CA ASN A 93 8.90 -23.84 8.31
C ASN A 93 7.92 -22.89 8.98
N GLU A 94 6.76 -23.39 9.39
CA GLU A 94 5.75 -22.68 10.20
C GLU A 94 6.29 -22.15 11.53
N VAL A 95 7.44 -22.64 11.99
CA VAL A 95 8.18 -22.17 13.17
C VAL A 95 8.62 -20.70 13.06
N GLY A 96 8.61 -20.12 11.84
CA GLY A 96 8.93 -18.71 11.58
C GLY A 96 7.88 -17.71 12.06
N HIS A 97 6.70 -18.13 12.50
CA HIS A 97 5.64 -17.22 12.93
C HIS A 97 5.80 -16.74 14.39
N SER A 98 6.71 -17.29 15.19
CA SER A 98 7.00 -16.73 16.51
C SER A 98 7.87 -15.48 16.37
N THR A 99 7.48 -14.40 17.05
CA THR A 99 8.17 -13.10 17.03
C THR A 99 9.65 -13.22 17.43
N GLN A 100 9.98 -14.18 18.30
CA GLN A 100 11.36 -14.43 18.74
C GLN A 100 12.23 -15.04 17.64
N ASN A 101 11.71 -15.98 16.86
CA ASN A 101 12.43 -16.60 15.76
C ASN A 101 12.69 -15.62 14.61
N LEU A 102 11.74 -14.72 14.34
CA LEU A 102 11.90 -13.66 13.35
C LEU A 102 12.98 -12.67 13.77
N ALA A 103 13.08 -12.32 15.06
CA ALA A 103 14.12 -11.42 15.56
C ALA A 103 15.53 -12.03 15.44
N ALA A 104 15.67 -13.31 15.74
CA ALA A 104 16.92 -14.04 15.57
C ALA A 104 17.33 -14.14 14.09
N LEU A 105 16.38 -14.45 13.21
CA LEU A 105 16.61 -14.50 11.77
C LEU A 105 17.03 -13.13 11.21
N LYS A 106 16.35 -12.06 11.63
CA LYS A 106 16.72 -10.70 11.22
C LYS A 106 18.16 -10.37 11.59
N ARG A 107 18.56 -10.66 12.84
CA ARG A 107 19.95 -10.44 13.30
C ARG A 107 20.95 -11.23 12.48
N ALA A 108 20.69 -12.52 12.29
CA ALA A 108 21.58 -13.40 11.51
C ALA A 108 21.72 -12.95 10.04
N LEU A 109 20.65 -12.46 9.43
CA LEU A 109 20.68 -11.88 8.07
C LEU A 109 21.43 -10.55 8.06
N GLN A 110 21.19 -9.67 9.03
CA GLN A 110 21.86 -8.37 9.10
C GLN A 110 23.36 -8.53 9.33
N ASP A 111 23.78 -9.47 10.19
CA ASP A 111 25.20 -9.77 10.45
C ASP A 111 25.92 -10.30 9.20
N LYS A 112 25.23 -11.12 8.39
CA LYS A 112 25.80 -11.64 7.13
C LYS A 112 25.85 -10.60 6.01
N LEU A 113 24.85 -9.72 5.91
CA LEU A 113 24.72 -8.74 4.83
C LEU A 113 25.45 -7.43 5.15
N GLY A 114 25.83 -7.21 6.41
CA GLY A 114 26.46 -5.98 6.88
C GLY A 114 25.51 -4.78 6.80
N ASN A 115 26.05 -3.57 6.91
CA ASN A 115 25.29 -2.33 6.96
C ASN A 115 24.82 -1.81 5.56
N LYS A 116 25.20 -2.51 4.49
CA LYS A 116 24.86 -2.12 3.12
C LYS A 116 23.37 -2.36 2.81
N TYR A 117 22.77 -3.33 3.48
CA TYR A 117 21.39 -3.74 3.24
C TYR A 117 20.56 -3.60 4.51
N LEU A 118 19.33 -3.12 4.37
CA LEU A 118 18.40 -2.99 5.49
C LEU A 118 17.46 -4.19 5.55
N VAL A 119 17.58 -5.00 6.60
CA VAL A 119 16.70 -6.15 6.84
C VAL A 119 15.51 -5.72 7.70
N ASN A 120 14.32 -5.78 7.13
CA ASN A 120 13.08 -5.39 7.81
C ASN A 120 12.02 -6.49 7.75
N TYR A 121 11.08 -6.48 8.69
CA TYR A 121 9.88 -7.32 8.64
C TYR A 121 8.80 -6.67 7.75
N PRO A 122 7.98 -7.47 7.07
CA PRO A 122 6.80 -6.95 6.36
C PRO A 122 5.85 -6.16 7.27
N ALA A 123 5.70 -6.59 8.53
CA ALA A 123 4.86 -5.93 9.53
C ALA A 123 5.28 -4.49 9.88
N GLN A 124 6.56 -4.15 9.75
CA GLN A 124 7.03 -2.79 10.04
C GLN A 124 6.49 -1.76 9.05
N ARG A 125 6.19 -2.15 7.82
CA ARG A 125 5.52 -1.26 6.85
C ARG A 125 4.10 -0.91 7.27
N GLY A 126 3.35 -1.88 7.80
CA GLY A 126 2.01 -1.65 8.35
C GLY A 126 2.02 -0.73 9.58
N GLN A 127 3.03 -0.84 10.45
CA GLN A 127 3.16 0.02 11.63
C GLN A 127 3.43 1.49 11.28
N VAL A 128 4.24 1.77 10.28
CA VAL A 128 4.50 3.14 9.81
C VAL A 128 3.20 3.79 9.30
N VAL A 129 2.42 3.06 8.51
CA VAL A 129 1.12 3.53 8.00
C VAL A 129 0.13 3.75 9.15
N THR A 130 0.07 2.82 10.11
CA THR A 130 -0.82 2.95 11.28
C THR A 130 -0.42 4.14 12.15
N GLN A 131 0.87 4.39 12.32
CA GLN A 131 1.37 5.53 13.10
C GLN A 131 1.09 6.87 12.39
N GLN A 132 1.22 6.92 11.07
CA GLN A 132 0.81 8.08 10.29
C GLN A 132 -0.70 8.35 10.40
N LEU A 133 -1.54 7.30 10.29
CA LEU A 133 -2.98 7.42 10.47
C LEU A 133 -3.36 7.90 11.88
N ALA A 134 -2.68 7.44 12.92
CA ALA A 134 -2.89 7.92 14.29
C ALA A 134 -2.61 9.42 14.43
N THR A 135 -1.55 9.92 13.78
CA THR A 135 -1.22 11.34 13.75
C THR A 135 -2.31 12.17 13.03
N TYR A 136 -2.83 11.68 11.91
CA TYR A 136 -3.97 12.31 11.23
C TYR A 136 -5.24 12.30 12.09
N GLN A 137 -5.55 11.23 12.79
CA GLN A 137 -6.69 11.15 13.70
C GLN A 137 -6.56 12.16 14.85
N GLN A 138 -5.37 12.30 15.42
CA GLN A 138 -5.11 13.33 16.45
C GLN A 138 -5.33 14.75 15.92
N GLY A 139 -4.84 15.05 14.72
CA GLY A 139 -5.07 16.33 14.06
C GLY A 139 -6.57 16.60 13.83
N LEU A 140 -7.31 15.64 13.29
CA LEU A 140 -8.76 15.76 13.07
C LEU A 140 -9.53 15.95 14.37
N SER A 141 -9.17 15.23 15.45
CA SER A 141 -9.77 15.42 16.77
C SER A 141 -9.55 16.81 17.32
N PHE A 142 -8.35 17.35 17.14
CA PHE A 142 -8.02 18.72 17.57
C PHE A 142 -8.83 19.77 16.80
N PHE A 143 -8.93 19.65 15.48
CA PHE A 143 -9.77 20.53 14.67
C PHE A 143 -11.25 20.43 15.01
N SER A 144 -11.76 19.22 15.28
CA SER A 144 -13.13 18.99 15.71
C SER A 144 -13.43 19.68 17.04
N MET A 145 -12.49 19.64 17.99
CA MET A 145 -12.60 20.32 19.28
C MET A 145 -12.65 21.84 19.11
N ILE A 146 -11.80 22.41 18.27
CA ILE A 146 -11.82 23.83 17.94
C ILE A 146 -13.17 24.24 17.31
N ALA A 147 -13.64 23.46 16.34
CA ALA A 147 -14.92 23.73 15.67
C ALA A 147 -16.10 23.70 16.65
N LEU A 148 -16.11 22.74 17.59
CA LEU A 148 -17.11 22.65 18.64
C LEU A 148 -17.08 23.87 19.56
N PHE A 149 -15.87 24.31 19.95
CA PHE A 149 -15.68 25.47 20.81
C PHE A 149 -16.16 26.75 20.12
N VAL A 150 -15.77 26.97 18.86
CA VAL A 150 -16.23 28.13 18.09
C VAL A 150 -17.75 28.10 17.87
N GLY A 151 -18.32 26.94 17.55
CA GLY A 151 -19.77 26.76 17.41
C GLY A 151 -20.50 27.08 18.70
N GLY A 152 -20.03 26.57 19.83
CA GLY A 152 -20.57 26.90 21.16
C GLY A 152 -20.50 28.38 21.51
N PHE A 153 -19.39 29.03 21.19
CA PHE A 153 -19.23 30.47 21.39
C PHE A 153 -20.19 31.29 20.52
N LEU A 154 -20.40 30.91 19.27
CA LEU A 154 -21.36 31.60 18.39
C LEU A 154 -22.80 31.45 18.91
N ILE A 155 -23.17 30.25 19.35
CA ILE A 155 -24.49 29.97 19.96
C ILE A 155 -24.66 30.84 21.23
N TYR A 156 -23.66 30.86 22.10
CA TYR A 156 -23.69 31.68 23.31
C TYR A 156 -23.91 33.15 23.01
N ASN A 157 -23.16 33.72 22.05
CA ASN A 157 -23.30 35.09 21.65
C ASN A 157 -24.69 35.41 21.07
N ALA A 158 -25.23 34.50 20.23
CA ALA A 158 -26.57 34.67 19.66
C ALA A 158 -27.64 34.66 20.75
N PHE A 159 -27.57 33.75 21.71
CA PHE A 159 -28.49 33.72 22.84
C PHE A 159 -28.41 34.95 23.71
N THR A 160 -27.20 35.43 24.04
CA THR A 160 -26.97 36.60 24.85
C THR A 160 -27.59 37.85 24.18
N MET A 161 -27.43 37.99 22.87
CA MET A 161 -27.98 39.14 22.13
C MET A 161 -29.52 39.07 22.11
N THR A 162 -30.09 37.92 21.90
CA THR A 162 -31.55 37.72 21.92
C THR A 162 -32.16 38.01 23.29
N ILE A 163 -31.49 37.65 24.37
CA ILE A 163 -31.96 37.93 25.75
C ILE A 163 -31.91 39.40 26.03
N VAL A 164 -30.85 40.14 25.64
CA VAL A 164 -30.73 41.58 25.84
C VAL A 164 -31.83 42.33 25.07
N GLU A 165 -32.09 41.96 23.82
CA GLU A 165 -33.16 42.58 23.01
C GLU A 165 -34.55 42.36 23.65
N ARG A 166 -34.88 41.15 24.13
CA ARG A 166 -36.17 40.86 24.78
C ARG A 166 -36.30 41.55 26.11
N THR A 167 -35.21 41.76 26.85
CA THR A 167 -35.26 42.46 28.14
C THR A 167 -35.55 43.95 27.95
N GLN A 168 -35.20 44.55 26.83
CA GLN A 168 -35.54 45.94 26.48
C GLN A 168 -36.98 46.10 26.02
N GLU A 169 -37.63 45.05 25.52
CA GLU A 169 -39.06 45.10 25.13
C GLU A 169 -40.03 44.91 26.27
N ILE A 170 -39.60 44.36 27.42
CA ILE A 170 -40.43 44.07 28.59
C ILE A 170 -40.31 45.10 29.71
N GLY A 171 -39.31 45.97 29.66
CA GLY A 171 -39.10 47.08 30.62
C GLY A 171 -39.57 48.42 30.03
#